data_1732e510becafdd1f8f7aa94de1a5639
#
_entry.id   1732e510becafdd1f8f7aa94de1a5639
#
_cell.length_a   1.000
_cell.length_b   1.000
_cell.length_c   1.000
_cell.angle_alpha   90.00
_cell.angle_beta   90.00
_cell.angle_gamma   90.00
#
_symmetry.space_group_name_H-M   'P 1'
#
loop_
_entity.id
_entity.type
_entity.pdbx_description
1 polymer ?
#
loop_
_entity_poly.entity_id
_entity_poly.type
_entity_poly.pdbx_seq_one_letter_code
_entity_poly.pdbx_strand_id
1 'polypeptide(L)'
;SKSSDTLFTLERLRNQLSGKTNREQKIVFDGLNATSTVRFVMDSILKGEKFDTSVVQAVKTSQQVIDYVAKTENAIGFVGISWVGNPEDSAQVKMLKNIKIAYVSCVVCDSTPYVKPMQVSILTRRYPLVRGLYYILKENYPGLGTGFVNFLNQERGQLIFRRAYLGTKMEFGVRRVKINQKL
;
A
#
# COMPACT_ATOMS: atom_id res chain seq x y z
N SER A 1 -2.71 3.27 12.86
CA SER A 1 -2.50 4.13 14.04
C SER A 1 -3.61 3.92 15.05
N LYS A 2 -3.33 3.91 16.35
CA LYS A 2 -4.31 4.12 17.42
C LYS A 2 -4.75 5.59 17.52
N SER A 3 -4.03 6.48 16.83
CA SER A 3 -4.33 7.90 16.78
C SER A 3 -5.74 8.18 16.27
N SER A 4 -6.38 9.20 16.80
CA SER A 4 -7.62 9.76 16.28
C SER A 4 -7.44 10.36 14.88
N ASP A 5 -6.20 10.72 14.54
CA ASP A 5 -5.84 11.38 13.30
C ASP A 5 -5.53 10.36 12.21
N THR A 6 -6.42 10.23 11.26
CA THR A 6 -6.34 9.30 10.13
C THR A 6 -6.38 10.00 8.77
N LEU A 7 -6.40 11.34 8.75
CA LEU A 7 -6.51 12.15 7.53
C LEU A 7 -5.18 12.85 7.23
N PHE A 8 -4.58 12.53 6.09
CA PHE A 8 -3.28 13.06 5.70
C PHE A 8 -3.33 13.70 4.32
N THR A 9 -2.69 14.87 4.19
CA THR A 9 -2.30 15.42 2.90
C THR A 9 -0.87 14.97 2.57
N LEU A 10 -0.48 15.01 1.30
CA LEU A 10 0.89 14.70 0.91
C LEU A 10 1.89 15.70 1.53
N GLU A 11 1.49 16.96 1.61
CA GLU A 11 2.30 18.01 2.24
C GLU A 11 2.51 17.74 3.73
N ARG A 12 1.45 17.37 4.44
CA ARG A 12 1.53 17.01 5.85
C ARG A 12 2.45 15.81 6.07
N LEU A 13 2.32 14.76 5.25
CA LEU A 13 3.22 13.60 5.31
C LEU A 13 4.67 14.01 5.05
N ARG A 14 4.92 14.87 4.07
CA ARG A 14 6.26 15.40 3.77
C ARG A 14 6.85 16.14 4.96
N ASN A 15 6.10 17.06 5.55
CA ASN A 15 6.54 17.85 6.69
C ASN A 15 6.81 16.98 7.93
N GLN A 16 6.03 15.92 8.14
CA GLN A 16 6.28 14.97 9.22
C GLN A 16 7.54 14.13 8.98
N LEU A 17 7.73 13.63 7.75
CA LEU A 17 8.90 12.83 7.37
C LEU A 17 10.21 13.62 7.45
N SER A 18 10.17 14.91 7.18
CA SER A 18 11.31 15.83 7.25
C SER A 18 11.49 16.50 8.62
N GLY A 19 10.67 16.15 9.61
CA GLY A 19 10.77 16.68 10.98
C GLY A 19 10.36 18.15 11.14
N LYS A 20 9.69 18.73 10.14
CA LYS A 20 9.23 20.13 10.18
C LYS A 20 7.98 20.34 11.05
N THR A 21 7.30 19.26 11.41
CA THR A 21 6.09 19.27 12.24
C THR A 21 6.25 18.36 13.45
N ASN A 22 5.17 18.02 14.12
CA ASN A 22 5.15 17.29 15.38
C ASN A 22 6.13 16.09 15.45
N ARG A 23 7.20 16.22 16.21
CA ARG A 23 8.24 15.18 16.42
C ARG A 23 7.78 14.04 17.34
N GLU A 24 6.66 14.16 17.99
CA GLU A 24 6.10 13.10 18.83
C GLU A 24 5.52 11.95 17.97
N GLN A 25 5.18 12.23 16.73
CA GLN A 25 4.66 11.23 15.81
C GLN A 25 5.82 10.41 15.22
N LYS A 26 5.83 9.11 15.49
CA LYS A 26 6.84 8.19 14.95
C LYS A 26 6.37 7.60 13.63
N ILE A 27 7.28 7.53 12.68
CA ILE A 27 7.02 6.94 11.36
C ILE A 27 7.90 5.71 11.19
N VAL A 28 7.30 4.59 10.80
CA VAL A 28 8.02 3.31 10.69
C VAL A 28 7.85 2.71 9.29
N PHE A 29 8.98 2.25 8.74
CA PHE A 29 9.07 1.57 7.45
C PHE A 29 9.55 0.14 7.60
N ASP A 30 9.22 -0.71 6.63
CA ASP A 30 9.83 -2.02 6.46
C ASP A 30 11.18 -1.91 5.74
N GLY A 31 12.18 -2.66 6.23
CA GLY A 31 13.51 -2.77 5.66
C GLY A 31 14.52 -1.76 6.19
N LEU A 32 15.66 -2.30 6.64
CA LEU A 32 16.79 -1.54 7.16
C LEU A 32 17.57 -0.81 6.06
N ASN A 33 17.44 -1.24 4.83
CA ASN A 33 18.04 -0.65 3.64
C ASN A 33 16.94 -0.10 2.74
N ALA A 34 17.28 0.74 1.78
CA ALA A 34 16.37 1.41 0.85
C ALA A 34 15.45 0.42 0.09
N THR A 35 14.38 -0.02 0.75
CA THR A 35 13.32 -0.82 0.14
C THR A 35 12.57 0.00 -0.90
N SER A 36 11.80 -0.67 -1.75
CA SER A 36 10.99 0.00 -2.76
C SER A 36 9.97 0.97 -2.14
N THR A 37 9.49 0.72 -0.91
CA THR A 37 8.60 1.63 -0.17
C THR A 37 9.34 2.89 0.24
N VAL A 38 10.53 2.75 0.84
CA VAL A 38 11.38 3.87 1.24
C VAL A 38 11.77 4.73 0.03
N ARG A 39 12.23 4.11 -1.06
CA ARG A 39 12.56 4.83 -2.31
C ARG A 39 11.38 5.61 -2.86
N PHE A 40 10.21 4.98 -2.94
CA PHE A 40 9.01 5.65 -3.42
C PHE A 40 8.68 6.90 -2.59
N VAL A 41 8.78 6.80 -1.26
CA VAL A 41 8.52 7.94 -0.36
C VAL A 41 9.58 9.04 -0.55
N MET A 42 10.86 8.68 -0.68
CA MET A 42 11.93 9.64 -0.95
C MET A 42 11.71 10.39 -2.26
N ASP A 43 11.40 9.67 -3.33
CA ASP A 43 11.29 10.25 -4.66
C ASP A 43 9.96 11.02 -4.86
N SER A 44 8.85 10.46 -4.37
CA SER A 44 7.51 10.98 -4.66
C SER A 44 6.98 11.96 -3.62
N ILE A 45 7.33 11.78 -2.33
CA ILE A 45 6.84 12.61 -1.24
C ILE A 45 7.88 13.65 -0.83
N LEU A 46 9.10 13.21 -0.49
CA LEU A 46 10.15 14.10 -0.01
C LEU A 46 10.76 14.96 -1.11
N LYS A 47 10.81 14.46 -2.37
CA LYS A 47 11.31 15.20 -3.54
C LYS A 47 12.70 15.82 -3.31
N GLY A 48 13.62 15.02 -2.75
CA GLY A 48 15.00 15.44 -2.47
C GLY A 48 15.27 15.91 -1.04
N GLU A 49 14.24 16.08 -0.21
CA GLU A 49 14.44 16.29 1.23
C GLU A 49 14.89 14.99 1.91
N LYS A 50 15.60 15.12 3.04
CA LYS A 50 16.06 13.97 3.82
C LYS A 50 15.03 13.60 4.88
N PHE A 51 15.01 12.32 5.26
CA PHE A 51 14.28 11.87 6.45
C PHE A 51 14.88 12.46 7.72
N ASP A 52 14.05 12.87 8.65
CA ASP A 52 14.48 13.15 10.02
C ASP A 52 14.58 11.83 10.80
N THR A 53 15.80 11.43 11.13
CA THR A 53 16.08 10.18 11.85
C THR A 53 15.55 10.16 13.28
N SER A 54 15.17 11.29 13.83
CA SER A 54 14.53 11.36 15.15
C SER A 54 13.06 10.93 15.12
N VAL A 55 12.43 11.02 13.94
CA VAL A 55 11.02 10.71 13.71
C VAL A 55 10.84 9.39 12.96
N VAL A 56 11.72 9.12 11.99
CA VAL A 56 11.64 7.97 11.09
C VAL A 56 12.48 6.81 11.61
N GLN A 57 11.87 5.63 11.68
CA GLN A 57 12.50 4.38 12.10
C GLN A 57 12.29 3.31 11.03
N ALA A 58 13.17 2.31 10.98
CA ALA A 58 13.05 1.16 10.12
C ALA A 58 13.08 -0.15 10.93
N VAL A 59 12.23 -1.09 10.54
CA VAL A 59 12.19 -2.44 11.09
C VAL A 59 12.42 -3.46 9.98
N LYS A 60 12.69 -4.73 10.32
CA LYS A 60 13.12 -5.73 9.33
C LYS A 60 12.00 -6.16 8.38
N THR A 61 10.75 -6.23 8.86
CA THR A 61 9.63 -6.81 8.10
C THR A 61 8.37 -5.95 8.19
N SER A 62 7.49 -6.06 7.20
CA SER A 62 6.20 -5.38 7.19
C SER A 62 5.31 -5.80 8.37
N GLN A 63 5.42 -7.07 8.84
CA GLN A 63 4.72 -7.50 10.06
C GLN A 63 5.16 -6.70 11.29
N GLN A 64 6.46 -6.48 11.44
CA GLN A 64 6.99 -5.66 12.55
C GLN A 64 6.53 -4.20 12.48
N VAL A 65 6.33 -3.65 11.27
CA VAL A 65 5.70 -2.32 11.11
C VAL A 65 4.29 -2.31 11.70
N ILE A 66 3.49 -3.31 11.35
CA ILE A 66 2.11 -3.45 11.84
C ILE A 66 2.08 -3.59 13.36
N ASP A 67 2.94 -4.45 13.91
CA ASP A 67 3.04 -4.68 15.35
C ASP A 67 3.49 -3.43 16.11
N TYR A 68 4.44 -2.69 15.54
CA TYR A 68 4.91 -1.41 16.09
C TYR A 68 3.78 -0.38 16.16
N VAL A 69 3.05 -0.20 15.06
CA VAL A 69 1.91 0.74 14.99
C VAL A 69 0.79 0.33 15.95
N ALA A 70 0.55 -0.99 16.13
CA ALA A 70 -0.47 -1.48 17.05
C ALA A 70 -0.14 -1.20 18.52
N LYS A 71 1.15 -1.15 18.88
CA LYS A 71 1.65 -0.96 20.24
C LYS A 71 1.96 0.49 20.59
N THR A 72 2.30 1.31 19.59
CA THR A 72 2.78 2.68 19.80
C THR A 72 1.70 3.70 19.44
N GLU A 73 1.35 4.55 20.39
CA GLU A 73 0.47 5.68 20.12
C GLU A 73 1.15 6.68 19.19
N ASN A 74 0.37 7.36 18.38
CA ASN A 74 0.85 8.35 17.39
C ASN A 74 1.87 7.80 16.37
N ALA A 75 1.90 6.48 16.12
CA ALA A 75 2.74 5.90 15.10
C ALA A 75 2.02 5.79 13.75
N ILE A 76 2.76 6.06 12.67
CA ILE A 76 2.36 5.83 11.28
C ILE A 76 3.27 4.77 10.68
N GLY A 77 2.70 3.72 10.11
CA GLY A 77 3.44 2.67 9.40
C GLY A 77 3.21 2.73 7.90
N PHE A 78 4.26 2.56 7.13
CA PHE A 78 4.20 2.38 5.69
C PHE A 78 4.43 0.91 5.33
N VAL A 79 3.41 0.27 4.79
CA VAL A 79 3.45 -1.13 4.33
C VAL A 79 2.74 -1.26 2.98
N GLY A 80 3.05 -2.31 2.23
CA GLY A 80 2.29 -2.65 1.03
C GLY A 80 0.86 -3.03 1.38
N ILE A 81 -0.11 -2.64 0.55
CA ILE A 81 -1.54 -2.92 0.79
C ILE A 81 -1.84 -4.43 0.86
N SER A 82 -1.04 -5.27 0.21
CA SER A 82 -1.16 -6.74 0.26
C SER A 82 -1.04 -7.33 1.67
N TRP A 83 -0.48 -6.59 2.62
CA TRP A 83 -0.35 -7.02 4.02
C TRP A 83 -1.59 -6.77 4.87
N VAL A 84 -2.46 -5.85 4.45
CA VAL A 84 -3.61 -5.40 5.26
C VAL A 84 -4.89 -5.23 4.44
N GLY A 85 -4.86 -5.46 3.13
CA GLY A 85 -5.96 -5.14 2.24
C GLY A 85 -6.97 -6.25 2.00
N ASN A 86 -6.62 -7.51 2.30
CA ASN A 86 -7.46 -8.65 1.97
C ASN A 86 -8.53 -8.93 3.05
N PRO A 87 -9.83 -8.68 2.78
CA PRO A 87 -10.90 -8.92 3.74
C PRO A 87 -11.22 -10.41 3.94
N GLU A 88 -10.74 -11.29 3.05
CA GLU A 88 -10.95 -12.74 3.14
C GLU A 88 -9.87 -13.43 4.01
N ASP A 89 -8.77 -12.73 4.29
CA ASP A 89 -7.70 -13.22 5.16
C ASP A 89 -8.00 -12.90 6.62
N SER A 90 -8.33 -13.93 7.38
CA SER A 90 -8.66 -13.80 8.81
C SER A 90 -7.53 -13.20 9.66
N ALA A 91 -6.27 -13.42 9.28
CA ALA A 91 -5.12 -12.84 9.96
C ALA A 91 -5.06 -11.33 9.73
N GLN A 92 -5.21 -10.88 8.48
CA GLN A 92 -5.26 -9.45 8.16
C GLN A 92 -6.46 -8.75 8.82
N VAL A 93 -7.62 -9.38 8.82
CA VAL A 93 -8.81 -8.85 9.51
C VAL A 93 -8.57 -8.68 11.01
N LYS A 94 -7.89 -9.63 11.67
CA LYS A 94 -7.49 -9.49 13.08
C LYS A 94 -6.53 -8.34 13.31
N MET A 95 -5.54 -8.13 12.44
CA MET A 95 -4.61 -7.00 12.52
C MET A 95 -5.32 -5.66 12.41
N LEU A 96 -6.31 -5.54 11.52
CA LEU A 96 -7.10 -4.33 11.32
C LEU A 96 -7.96 -3.94 12.53
N LYS A 97 -8.18 -4.82 13.49
CA LYS A 97 -8.83 -4.46 14.77
C LYS A 97 -7.93 -3.59 15.65
N ASN A 98 -6.61 -3.70 15.50
CA ASN A 98 -5.63 -3.01 16.32
C ASN A 98 -5.02 -1.78 15.65
N ILE A 99 -5.22 -1.61 14.35
CA ILE A 99 -4.67 -0.50 13.56
C ILE A 99 -5.77 0.15 12.72
N LYS A 100 -5.58 1.41 12.34
CA LYS A 100 -6.46 2.12 11.42
C LYS A 100 -5.72 2.40 10.12
N ILE A 101 -6.37 2.15 8.99
CA ILE A 101 -5.87 2.56 7.68
C ILE A 101 -6.11 4.05 7.53
N ALA A 102 -5.04 4.80 7.25
CA ALA A 102 -5.12 6.24 7.03
C ALA A 102 -5.73 6.56 5.66
N TYR A 103 -6.40 7.69 5.59
CA TYR A 103 -6.88 8.30 4.36
C TYR A 103 -5.85 9.32 3.89
N VAL A 104 -5.68 9.41 2.59
CA VAL A 104 -4.80 10.43 1.99
C VAL A 104 -5.60 11.28 1.03
N SER A 105 -5.30 12.57 1.00
CA SER A 105 -5.99 13.50 0.10
C SER A 105 -5.83 13.10 -1.35
N CYS A 106 -6.94 13.05 -2.07
CA CYS A 106 -6.96 12.78 -3.50
C CYS A 106 -6.46 14.02 -4.27
N VAL A 107 -5.53 13.82 -5.21
CA VAL A 107 -4.97 14.93 -6.00
C VAL A 107 -5.80 15.23 -7.25
N VAL A 108 -6.54 14.23 -7.73
CA VAL A 108 -7.30 14.29 -9.01
C VAL A 108 -8.82 14.36 -8.81
N CYS A 109 -9.27 14.62 -7.58
CA CYS A 109 -10.70 14.62 -7.24
C CYS A 109 -11.20 16.02 -6.95
N ASP A 110 -12.32 16.40 -7.55
CA ASP A 110 -12.92 17.72 -7.34
C ASP A 110 -13.70 17.84 -6.02
N SER A 111 -14.29 16.74 -5.52
CA SER A 111 -15.26 16.79 -4.40
C SER A 111 -14.98 15.87 -3.21
N THR A 112 -14.02 14.95 -3.32
CA THR A 112 -13.71 14.00 -2.21
C THR A 112 -12.26 14.13 -1.81
N PRO A 113 -11.94 14.91 -0.80
CA PRO A 113 -10.55 15.23 -0.47
C PRO A 113 -9.74 14.02 0.03
N TYR A 114 -10.38 13.02 0.68
CA TYR A 114 -9.65 11.92 1.33
C TYR A 114 -10.13 10.54 0.88
N VAL A 115 -9.19 9.68 0.49
CA VAL A 115 -9.46 8.32 0.00
C VAL A 115 -8.62 7.28 0.73
N LYS A 116 -9.18 6.09 0.89
CA LYS A 116 -8.45 4.90 1.37
C LYS A 116 -7.73 4.19 0.23
N PRO A 117 -6.67 3.40 0.53
CA PRO A 117 -5.99 2.54 -0.43
C PRO A 117 -6.84 1.30 -0.76
N MET A 118 -7.97 1.49 -1.43
CA MET A 118 -8.82 0.43 -1.94
C MET A 118 -8.43 0.09 -3.39
N GLN A 119 -8.67 -1.13 -3.87
CA GLN A 119 -8.34 -1.50 -5.26
C GLN A 119 -8.88 -0.50 -6.28
N VAL A 120 -10.14 -0.07 -6.12
CA VAL A 120 -10.75 0.92 -7.02
C VAL A 120 -9.99 2.25 -6.98
N SER A 121 -9.67 2.78 -5.79
CA SER A 121 -8.96 4.06 -5.66
C SER A 121 -7.51 3.98 -6.15
N ILE A 122 -6.89 2.81 -6.10
CA ILE A 122 -5.56 2.55 -6.66
C ILE A 122 -5.62 2.49 -8.19
N LEU A 123 -6.54 1.72 -8.75
CA LEU A 123 -6.71 1.57 -10.20
C LEU A 123 -7.11 2.88 -10.89
N THR A 124 -7.98 3.67 -10.25
CA THR A 124 -8.39 4.99 -10.76
C THR A 124 -7.41 6.11 -10.42
N ARG A 125 -6.26 5.80 -9.79
CA ARG A 125 -5.24 6.75 -9.36
C ARG A 125 -5.73 7.87 -8.43
N ARG A 126 -6.87 7.66 -7.79
CA ARG A 126 -7.42 8.60 -6.79
C ARG A 126 -6.62 8.56 -5.49
N TYR A 127 -6.09 7.39 -5.11
CA TYR A 127 -5.15 7.26 -4.01
C TYR A 127 -3.74 7.64 -4.49
N PRO A 128 -3.09 8.65 -3.91
CA PRO A 128 -1.86 9.19 -4.50
C PRO A 128 -0.60 8.35 -4.27
N LEU A 129 -0.59 7.49 -3.24
CA LEU A 129 0.58 6.67 -2.91
C LEU A 129 0.55 5.33 -3.67
N VAL A 130 0.52 5.42 -4.99
CA VAL A 130 0.50 4.25 -5.89
C VAL A 130 1.81 4.17 -6.66
N ARG A 131 2.37 2.97 -6.71
CA ARG A 131 3.55 2.67 -7.52
C ARG A 131 3.32 1.45 -8.41
N GLY A 132 4.00 1.42 -9.55
CA GLY A 132 3.99 0.25 -10.41
C GLY A 132 4.75 -0.93 -9.78
N LEU A 133 4.27 -2.12 -10.05
CA LEU A 133 5.00 -3.36 -9.84
C LEU A 133 5.61 -3.78 -11.17
N TYR A 134 6.92 -3.87 -11.21
CA TYR A 134 7.67 -4.17 -12.44
C TYR A 134 8.42 -5.48 -12.28
N TYR A 135 8.55 -6.21 -13.36
CA TYR A 135 9.49 -7.30 -13.49
C TYR A 135 10.54 -6.96 -14.55
N ILE A 136 11.74 -7.48 -14.38
CA ILE A 136 12.84 -7.34 -15.33
C ILE A 136 13.17 -8.74 -15.86
N LEU A 137 13.05 -8.90 -17.18
CA LEU A 137 13.40 -10.13 -17.87
C LEU A 137 14.77 -9.98 -18.50
N LYS A 138 15.72 -10.82 -18.12
CA LYS A 138 17.09 -10.83 -18.66
C LYS A 138 17.25 -11.79 -19.86
N GLU A 139 16.20 -12.53 -20.21
CA GLU A 139 16.21 -13.43 -21.36
C GLU A 139 16.05 -12.66 -22.66
N ASN A 140 16.88 -12.96 -23.64
CA ASN A 140 16.80 -12.44 -25.00
C ASN A 140 16.22 -13.46 -26.01
N TYR A 141 15.69 -14.57 -25.52
CA TYR A 141 15.04 -15.65 -26.27
C TYR A 141 13.77 -16.13 -25.53
N PRO A 142 12.82 -16.79 -26.22
CA PRO A 142 11.67 -17.39 -25.59
C PRO A 142 12.06 -18.54 -24.65
N GLY A 143 12.02 -18.32 -23.35
CA GLY A 143 12.38 -19.27 -22.30
C GLY A 143 11.40 -19.28 -21.13
N LEU A 144 11.83 -19.82 -19.99
CA LEU A 144 11.02 -19.93 -18.77
C LEU A 144 10.58 -18.57 -18.24
N GLY A 145 11.45 -17.57 -18.28
CA GLY A 145 11.12 -16.22 -17.84
C GLY A 145 10.05 -15.59 -18.72
N THR A 146 10.16 -15.72 -20.04
CA THR A 146 9.12 -15.28 -20.98
C THR A 146 7.80 -16.01 -20.73
N GLY A 147 7.84 -17.32 -20.50
CA GLY A 147 6.67 -18.13 -20.15
C GLY A 147 6.00 -17.67 -18.86
N PHE A 148 6.80 -17.38 -17.83
CA PHE A 148 6.31 -16.87 -16.56
C PHE A 148 5.65 -15.48 -16.70
N VAL A 149 6.28 -14.58 -17.46
CA VAL A 149 5.71 -13.25 -17.75
C VAL A 149 4.37 -13.37 -18.49
N ASN A 150 4.31 -14.25 -19.48
CA ASN A 150 3.08 -14.51 -20.22
C ASN A 150 1.98 -15.06 -19.28
N PHE A 151 2.33 -16.01 -18.40
CA PHE A 151 1.41 -16.50 -17.37
C PHE A 151 0.91 -15.36 -16.47
N LEU A 152 1.79 -14.48 -15.98
CA LEU A 152 1.38 -13.35 -15.14
C LEU A 152 0.45 -12.36 -15.84
N ASN A 153 0.58 -12.23 -17.16
CA ASN A 153 -0.29 -11.36 -17.97
C ASN A 153 -1.64 -11.99 -18.35
N GLN A 154 -1.81 -13.31 -18.17
CA GLN A 154 -3.06 -14.01 -18.40
C GLN A 154 -4.00 -13.93 -17.17
N GLU A 155 -5.26 -14.32 -17.36
CA GLU A 155 -6.30 -14.28 -16.33
C GLU A 155 -5.85 -14.92 -15.00
N ARG A 156 -5.28 -16.13 -15.05
CA ARG A 156 -4.84 -16.85 -13.85
C ARG A 156 -3.76 -16.10 -13.07
N GLY A 157 -2.79 -15.53 -13.76
CA GLY A 157 -1.75 -14.70 -13.15
C GLY A 157 -2.32 -13.40 -12.59
N GLN A 158 -3.22 -12.76 -13.32
CA GLN A 158 -3.88 -11.53 -12.86
C GLN A 158 -4.79 -11.76 -11.66
N LEU A 159 -5.41 -12.94 -11.53
CA LEU A 159 -6.17 -13.32 -10.32
C LEU A 159 -5.29 -13.40 -9.07
N ILE A 160 -4.01 -13.77 -9.20
CA ILE A 160 -3.06 -13.76 -8.08
C ILE A 160 -2.87 -12.32 -7.57
N PHE A 161 -2.64 -11.37 -8.46
CA PHE A 161 -2.51 -9.96 -8.09
C PHE A 161 -3.80 -9.42 -7.47
N ARG A 162 -4.97 -9.77 -8.03
CA ARG A 162 -6.26 -9.37 -7.47
C ARG A 162 -6.47 -9.89 -6.04
N ARG A 163 -6.13 -11.16 -5.78
CA ARG A 163 -6.21 -11.76 -4.44
C ARG A 163 -5.22 -11.14 -3.45
N ALA A 164 -4.07 -10.71 -3.94
CA ALA A 164 -3.11 -9.94 -3.15
C ALA A 164 -3.52 -8.46 -2.94
N TYR A 165 -4.74 -8.09 -3.35
CA TYR A 165 -5.28 -6.74 -3.26
C TYR A 165 -4.48 -5.68 -4.04
N LEU A 166 -3.73 -6.12 -5.04
CA LEU A 166 -2.97 -5.27 -5.95
C LEU A 166 -3.83 -4.86 -7.16
N GLY A 167 -3.44 -3.78 -7.81
CA GLY A 167 -4.05 -3.37 -9.07
C GLY A 167 -3.75 -4.39 -10.17
N THR A 168 -4.77 -4.78 -10.92
CA THR A 168 -4.66 -5.71 -12.06
C THR A 168 -4.66 -4.96 -13.39
N LYS A 169 -4.00 -5.53 -14.39
CA LYS A 169 -4.04 -5.02 -15.77
C LYS A 169 -5.36 -5.38 -16.47
N MET A 170 -6.01 -6.48 -16.04
CA MET A 170 -7.28 -6.95 -16.58
C MET A 170 -8.43 -6.54 -15.66
N GLU A 171 -9.53 -6.12 -16.26
CA GLU A 171 -10.80 -5.95 -15.55
C GLU A 171 -11.49 -7.29 -15.39
N PHE A 172 -11.83 -7.65 -14.17
CA PHE A 172 -12.61 -8.84 -13.86
C PHE A 172 -14.08 -8.43 -13.69
N GLY A 173 -14.92 -8.86 -14.61
CA GLY A 173 -16.37 -8.65 -14.53
C GLY A 173 -16.97 -9.32 -13.29
N VAL A 174 -18.04 -8.74 -12.76
CA VAL A 174 -18.86 -9.37 -11.71
C VAL A 174 -19.65 -10.50 -12.32
N ARG A 175 -19.32 -11.74 -11.98
CA ARG A 175 -20.10 -12.92 -12.41
C ARG A 175 -21.36 -12.98 -11.55
N ARG A 176 -22.51 -12.62 -12.14
CA ARG A 176 -23.81 -12.83 -11.49
C ARG A 176 -24.19 -14.31 -11.64
N VAL A 177 -24.15 -15.05 -10.57
CA VAL A 177 -24.67 -16.44 -10.52
C VAL A 177 -26.11 -16.36 -10.07
N LYS A 178 -27.06 -16.78 -10.93
CA LYS A 178 -28.42 -17.03 -10.49
C LYS A 178 -28.44 -18.41 -9.82
N ILE A 179 -28.59 -18.43 -8.51
CA ILE A 179 -28.84 -19.67 -7.78
C ILE A 179 -30.35 -19.93 -7.92
N ASN A 180 -30.72 -20.85 -8.79
CA ASN A 180 -32.09 -21.39 -8.80
C ASN A 180 -32.19 -22.31 -7.58
N GLN A 181 -32.55 -21.77 -6.42
CA GLN A 181 -33.10 -22.59 -5.34
C GLN A 181 -34.52 -22.96 -5.71
N LYS A 182 -34.75 -24.19 -6.19
CA LYS A 182 -36.01 -24.87 -5.98
C LYS A 182 -36.00 -25.39 -4.56
N LEU A 183 -36.80 -24.76 -3.70
CA LEU A 183 -37.25 -25.33 -2.44
C LEU A 183 -38.26 -26.45 -2.73
#